data_f342d5d514eda340262a3eaaee4f9ba5
#
_entry.id   f342d5d514eda340262a3eaaee4f9ba5
#
_cell.length_a   1.000
_cell.length_b   1.000
_cell.length_c   1.000
_cell.angle_alpha   90.00
_cell.angle_beta   90.00
_cell.angle_gamma   90.00
#
_symmetry.space_group_name_H-M   'P 1'
#
loop_
_entity.id
_entity.type
_entity.pdbx_description
1 polymer ?
#
loop_
_entity_poly.entity_id
_entity_poly.type
_entity_poly.pdbx_seq_one_letter_code
_entity_poly.pdbx_strand_id
1 'polypeptide(L)'
;MPGKLVYNTFDWAIRDEEGYLFILGRTDDVINVAGHRLGTREIEESISSHAAVAEVAVVGVADALKGQVAMAFVVLKDNALAASLATDPAAAMKLEGAIMKVVDGQLGAVARPSRVHFVAVLPKTRSGKLLRRAIQAVCEGRDAGDLTTIEDPSALQQIRDSVLPKP
;
A
#
# COMPACT_ATOMS: atom_id res chain seq x y z
N MET A 1 -18.88 14.90 -33.90
CA MET A 1 -19.58 13.66 -33.53
C MET A 1 -20.18 13.87 -32.17
N PRO A 2 -21.50 13.67 -31.93
CA PRO A 2 -22.05 13.76 -30.58
C PRO A 2 -21.40 12.69 -29.73
N GLY A 3 -20.91 13.08 -28.53
CA GLY A 3 -20.07 12.28 -27.69
C GLY A 3 -20.75 10.97 -27.27
N LYS A 4 -20.14 9.85 -27.64
CA LYS A 4 -20.45 8.58 -26.97
C LYS A 4 -20.11 8.74 -25.50
N LEU A 5 -21.11 8.53 -24.64
CA LEU A 5 -20.86 8.35 -23.21
C LEU A 5 -19.95 7.11 -23.04
N VAL A 6 -18.70 7.34 -22.63
CA VAL A 6 -17.74 6.30 -22.35
C VAL A 6 -17.59 6.20 -20.84
N TYR A 7 -17.87 5.02 -20.28
CA TYR A 7 -17.60 4.74 -18.88
C TYR A 7 -16.12 4.35 -18.73
N ASN A 8 -15.37 5.04 -17.86
CA ASN A 8 -14.00 4.71 -17.55
C ASN A 8 -13.97 3.85 -16.27
N THR A 9 -13.51 2.60 -16.39
CA THR A 9 -13.38 1.68 -15.26
C THR A 9 -12.16 1.97 -14.40
N PHE A 10 -11.24 2.81 -14.88
CA PHE A 10 -9.91 3.05 -14.31
C PHE A 10 -9.03 1.79 -14.27
N ASP A 11 -9.35 0.77 -15.05
CA ASP A 11 -8.48 -0.39 -15.23
C ASP A 11 -7.62 -0.20 -16.49
N TRP A 12 -6.41 -0.76 -16.47
CA TRP A 12 -5.56 -0.87 -17.64
C TRP A 12 -5.25 -2.32 -17.96
N ALA A 13 -5.15 -2.59 -19.23
CA ALA A 13 -5.04 -3.94 -19.74
C ALA A 13 -4.12 -4.02 -20.95
N ILE A 14 -3.54 -5.17 -21.21
CA ILE A 14 -2.89 -5.53 -22.47
C ILE A 14 -3.88 -6.38 -23.28
N ARG A 15 -3.97 -6.11 -24.57
CA ARG A 15 -4.69 -6.93 -25.53
C ARG A 15 -3.68 -7.74 -26.33
N ASP A 16 -3.86 -9.07 -26.38
CA ASP A 16 -3.03 -9.95 -27.20
C ASP A 16 -3.47 -9.97 -28.67
N GLU A 17 -2.75 -10.73 -29.50
CA GLU A 17 -3.01 -10.86 -30.94
C GLU A 17 -4.34 -11.57 -31.24
N GLU A 18 -4.82 -12.41 -30.31
CA GLU A 18 -6.09 -13.13 -30.40
C GLU A 18 -7.29 -12.29 -29.93
N GLY A 19 -7.01 -11.12 -29.31
CA GLY A 19 -8.02 -10.16 -28.86
C GLY A 19 -8.43 -10.30 -27.40
N TYR A 20 -7.80 -11.19 -26.62
CA TYR A 20 -8.04 -11.30 -25.17
C TYR A 20 -7.46 -10.10 -24.42
N LEU A 21 -8.16 -9.71 -23.36
CA LEU A 21 -7.75 -8.59 -22.48
C LEU A 21 -7.22 -9.15 -21.17
N PHE A 22 -5.97 -8.82 -20.86
CA PHE A 22 -5.33 -9.14 -19.57
C PHE A 22 -5.34 -7.88 -18.72
N ILE A 23 -6.16 -7.87 -17.66
CA ILE A 23 -6.23 -6.74 -16.74
C ILE A 23 -4.98 -6.75 -15.86
N LEU A 24 -4.15 -5.70 -15.97
CA LEU A 24 -2.88 -5.59 -15.26
C LEU A 24 -3.00 -4.82 -13.95
N GLY A 25 -4.02 -3.96 -13.82
CA GLY A 25 -4.24 -3.20 -12.61
C GLY A 25 -5.12 -1.98 -12.83
N ARG A 26 -5.20 -1.12 -11.82
CA ARG A 26 -5.94 0.12 -11.88
C ARG A 26 -5.02 1.30 -12.21
N THR A 27 -5.52 2.24 -12.97
CA THR A 27 -4.78 3.47 -13.31
C THR A 27 -4.63 4.41 -12.12
N ASP A 28 -5.51 4.27 -11.11
CA ASP A 28 -5.50 5.06 -9.88
C ASP A 28 -4.68 4.41 -8.73
N ASP A 29 -4.19 3.17 -8.91
CA ASP A 29 -3.30 2.48 -7.97
C ASP A 29 -1.82 2.58 -8.40
N VAL A 30 -1.46 3.62 -9.14
CA VAL A 30 -0.08 3.88 -9.59
C VAL A 30 0.54 4.99 -8.76
N ILE A 31 1.75 4.75 -8.29
CA ILE A 31 2.57 5.72 -7.55
C ILE A 31 3.59 6.33 -8.51
N ASN A 32 3.81 7.64 -8.41
CA ASN A 32 4.77 8.37 -9.22
C ASN A 32 6.00 8.76 -8.39
N VAL A 33 7.03 7.92 -8.41
CA VAL A 33 8.25 8.12 -7.62
C VAL A 33 9.36 8.64 -8.53
N ALA A 34 9.76 9.89 -8.37
CA ALA A 34 10.85 10.52 -9.15
C ALA A 34 10.68 10.31 -10.67
N GLY A 35 9.46 10.39 -11.18
CA GLY A 35 9.14 10.19 -12.60
C GLY A 35 8.90 8.72 -13.02
N HIS A 36 9.14 7.75 -12.15
CA HIS A 36 8.83 6.34 -12.42
C HIS A 36 7.41 6.02 -11.97
N ARG A 37 6.66 5.35 -12.86
CA ARG A 37 5.31 4.86 -12.54
C ARG A 37 5.40 3.44 -12.02
N LEU A 38 5.04 3.24 -10.76
CA LEU A 38 5.09 1.97 -10.06
C LEU A 38 3.67 1.53 -9.68
N GLY A 39 3.31 0.29 -9.99
CA GLY A 39 2.07 -0.31 -9.52
C GLY A 39 2.15 -0.64 -8.03
N THR A 40 1.16 -0.25 -7.23
CA THR A 40 1.11 -0.65 -5.81
C THR A 40 1.14 -2.16 -5.66
N ARG A 41 0.44 -2.87 -6.56
CA ARG A 41 0.33 -4.33 -6.56
C ARG A 41 1.67 -5.03 -6.71
N GLU A 42 2.54 -4.54 -7.60
CA GLU A 42 3.87 -5.13 -7.80
C GLU A 42 4.72 -5.04 -6.52
N ILE A 43 4.65 -3.90 -5.83
CA ILE A 43 5.34 -3.71 -4.55
C ILE A 43 4.72 -4.59 -3.47
N GLU A 44 3.38 -4.70 -3.41
CA GLU A 44 2.67 -5.56 -2.48
C GLU A 44 3.02 -7.05 -2.69
N GLU A 45 3.07 -7.52 -3.93
CA GLU A 45 3.47 -8.89 -4.27
C GLU A 45 4.91 -9.17 -3.83
N SER A 46 5.82 -8.23 -4.08
CA SER A 46 7.21 -8.33 -3.61
C SER A 46 7.30 -8.42 -2.09
N ILE A 47 6.63 -7.53 -1.35
CA ILE A 47 6.60 -7.56 0.12
C ILE A 47 5.97 -8.85 0.64
N SER A 48 4.89 -9.34 0.02
CA SER A 48 4.18 -10.57 0.40
C SER A 48 5.04 -11.82 0.26
N SER A 49 6.10 -11.79 -0.56
CA SER A 49 7.06 -12.90 -0.68
C SER A 49 7.92 -13.10 0.57
N HIS A 50 7.99 -12.10 1.47
CA HIS A 50 8.69 -12.23 2.74
C HIS A 50 7.91 -13.13 3.72
N ALA A 51 8.58 -14.13 4.29
CA ALA A 51 7.96 -15.21 5.08
C ALA A 51 7.11 -14.73 6.27
N ALA A 52 7.48 -13.60 6.91
CA ALA A 52 6.77 -13.05 8.07
C ALA A 52 5.48 -12.28 7.70
N VAL A 53 5.23 -11.95 6.42
CA VAL A 53 4.12 -11.11 5.99
C VAL A 53 2.86 -11.94 5.75
N ALA A 54 1.75 -11.55 6.40
CA ALA A 54 0.42 -12.11 6.15
C ALA A 54 -0.34 -11.29 5.11
N GLU A 55 -0.39 -9.95 5.32
CA GLU A 55 -1.08 -9.03 4.44
C GLU A 55 -0.26 -7.75 4.29
N VAL A 56 -0.44 -7.06 3.17
CA VAL A 56 0.21 -5.77 2.93
C VAL A 56 -0.70 -4.83 2.15
N ALA A 57 -0.58 -3.56 2.45
CA ALA A 57 -1.15 -2.47 1.67
C ALA A 57 -0.05 -1.47 1.35
N VAL A 58 0.06 -1.06 0.09
CA VAL A 58 0.98 -0.02 -0.34
C VAL A 58 0.18 1.18 -0.86
N VAL A 59 0.57 2.37 -0.43
CA VAL A 59 -0.02 3.64 -0.89
C VAL A 59 1.09 4.61 -1.31
N GLY A 60 0.79 5.46 -2.27
CA GLY A 60 1.63 6.59 -2.62
C GLY A 60 1.32 7.77 -1.71
N VAL A 61 2.32 8.31 -1.03
CA VAL A 61 2.18 9.49 -0.17
C VAL A 61 2.97 10.63 -0.78
N ALA A 62 2.44 11.84 -0.72
CA ALA A 62 3.09 13.03 -1.27
C ALA A 62 4.47 13.26 -0.64
N ASP A 63 5.47 13.54 -1.49
CA ASP A 63 6.84 13.86 -1.12
C ASP A 63 7.32 15.09 -1.88
N ALA A 64 7.96 16.02 -1.18
CA ALA A 64 8.36 17.31 -1.74
C ALA A 64 9.44 17.21 -2.84
N LEU A 65 10.27 16.17 -2.81
CA LEU A 65 11.39 15.99 -3.75
C LEU A 65 11.05 14.99 -4.86
N LYS A 66 10.37 13.90 -4.50
CA LYS A 66 10.12 12.77 -5.42
C LYS A 66 8.72 12.79 -6.04
N GLY A 67 7.88 13.78 -5.67
CA GLY A 67 6.47 13.83 -6.01
C GLY A 67 5.65 12.90 -5.13
N GLN A 68 5.93 11.62 -5.16
CA GLN A 68 5.37 10.62 -4.24
C GLN A 68 6.44 9.64 -3.78
N VAL A 69 6.20 8.99 -2.65
CA VAL A 69 6.96 7.84 -2.15
C VAL A 69 5.99 6.71 -1.81
N ALA A 70 6.44 5.47 -1.98
CA ALA A 70 5.68 4.32 -1.53
C ALA A 70 5.78 4.21 0.00
N MET A 71 4.66 3.96 0.67
CA MET A 71 4.57 3.63 2.09
C MET A 71 3.81 2.31 2.24
N ALA A 72 4.36 1.38 2.99
CA ALA A 72 3.79 0.05 3.17
C ALA A 72 3.23 -0.13 4.58
N PHE A 73 2.08 -0.79 4.69
CA PHE A 73 1.44 -1.22 5.93
C PHE A 73 1.34 -2.73 5.91
N VAL A 74 1.94 -3.40 6.89
CA VAL A 74 2.14 -4.85 6.91
C VAL A 74 1.49 -5.45 8.14
N VAL A 75 0.69 -6.49 7.92
CA VAL A 75 0.21 -7.40 8.97
C VAL A 75 1.12 -8.62 8.99
N LEU A 76 1.61 -8.98 10.16
CA LEU A 76 2.47 -10.15 10.33
C LEU A 76 1.67 -11.42 10.56
N LYS A 77 2.21 -12.57 10.14
CA LYS A 77 1.61 -13.89 10.38
C LYS A 77 1.63 -14.28 11.86
N ASP A 78 2.70 -13.89 12.56
CA ASP A 78 2.92 -14.22 13.96
C ASP A 78 2.54 -13.04 14.84
N ASN A 79 1.47 -13.21 15.62
CA ASN A 79 0.98 -12.19 16.55
C ASN A 79 1.95 -11.97 17.72
N ALA A 80 2.73 -12.97 18.13
CA ALA A 80 3.73 -12.82 19.17
C ALA A 80 4.90 -11.96 18.69
N LEU A 81 5.33 -12.16 17.44
CA LEU A 81 6.30 -11.29 16.79
C LEU A 81 5.75 -9.86 16.68
N ALA A 82 4.52 -9.68 16.22
CA ALA A 82 3.89 -8.36 16.11
C ALA A 82 3.86 -7.61 17.44
N ALA A 83 3.50 -8.31 18.53
CA ALA A 83 3.49 -7.74 19.87
C ALA A 83 4.90 -7.35 20.35
N SER A 84 5.92 -8.17 20.05
CA SER A 84 7.31 -7.87 20.42
C SER A 84 7.85 -6.63 19.69
N LEU A 85 7.51 -6.44 18.42
CA LEU A 85 7.94 -5.26 17.64
C LEU A 85 7.33 -3.95 18.17
N ALA A 86 6.18 -4.01 18.81
CA ALA A 86 5.57 -2.83 19.42
C ALA A 86 6.41 -2.28 20.61
N THR A 87 7.18 -3.13 21.25
CA THR A 87 8.01 -2.80 22.42
C THR A 87 9.51 -2.76 22.11
N ASP A 88 9.94 -3.27 20.95
CA ASP A 88 11.34 -3.28 20.51
C ASP A 88 11.50 -2.56 19.15
N PRO A 89 11.78 -1.25 19.16
CA PRO A 89 11.99 -0.48 17.94
C PRO A 89 13.19 -0.99 17.10
N ALA A 90 14.23 -1.56 17.73
CA ALA A 90 15.39 -2.05 17.01
C ALA A 90 15.04 -3.31 16.20
N ALA A 91 14.27 -4.23 16.78
CA ALA A 91 13.75 -5.39 16.07
C ALA A 91 12.80 -4.97 14.93
N ALA A 92 11.94 -3.97 15.15
CA ALA A 92 11.05 -3.43 14.13
C ALA A 92 11.84 -2.85 12.94
N MET A 93 12.87 -2.04 13.20
CA MET A 93 13.74 -1.49 12.15
C MET A 93 14.50 -2.59 11.38
N LYS A 94 14.94 -3.63 12.07
CA LYS A 94 15.62 -4.78 11.44
C LYS A 94 14.68 -5.52 10.48
N LEU A 95 13.44 -5.76 10.88
CA LEU A 95 12.45 -6.44 10.02
C LEU A 95 12.03 -5.52 8.86
N GLU A 96 11.80 -4.23 9.11
CA GLU A 96 11.56 -3.22 8.06
C GLU A 96 12.67 -3.27 7.01
N GLY A 97 13.94 -3.22 7.43
CA GLY A 97 15.08 -3.30 6.53
C GLY A 97 15.17 -4.63 5.76
N ALA A 98 14.76 -5.74 6.36
CA ALA A 98 14.71 -7.04 5.67
C ALA A 98 13.65 -7.05 4.57
N ILE A 99 12.44 -6.51 4.84
CA ILE A 99 11.38 -6.39 3.86
C ILE A 99 11.79 -5.45 2.71
N MET A 100 12.39 -4.29 3.03
CA MET A 100 12.88 -3.36 2.03
C MET A 100 13.93 -3.99 1.09
N LYS A 101 14.81 -4.85 1.62
CA LYS A 101 15.80 -5.57 0.80
C LYS A 101 15.15 -6.56 -0.18
N VAL A 102 14.03 -7.16 0.18
CA VAL A 102 13.28 -8.03 -0.74
C VAL A 102 12.79 -7.21 -1.94
N VAL A 103 12.21 -6.04 -1.67
CA VAL A 103 11.76 -5.13 -2.75
C VAL A 103 12.93 -4.65 -3.60
N ASP A 104 14.05 -4.25 -2.98
CA ASP A 104 15.27 -3.85 -3.71
C ASP A 104 15.77 -4.95 -4.65
N GLY A 105 15.75 -6.19 -4.20
CA GLY A 105 16.24 -7.33 -4.97
C GLY A 105 15.33 -7.69 -6.16
N GLN A 106 14.03 -7.47 -6.03
CA GLN A 106 13.03 -7.87 -7.04
C GLN A 106 12.66 -6.73 -7.99
N LEU A 107 12.52 -5.50 -7.48
CA LEU A 107 11.99 -4.36 -8.23
C LEU A 107 12.98 -3.18 -8.33
N GLY A 108 14.08 -3.25 -7.60
CA GLY A 108 15.08 -2.18 -7.53
C GLY A 108 14.74 -1.08 -6.52
N ALA A 109 15.73 -0.24 -6.23
CA ALA A 109 15.67 0.77 -5.18
C ALA A 109 14.60 1.85 -5.38
N VAL A 110 14.14 2.07 -6.61
CA VAL A 110 13.09 3.04 -6.92
C VAL A 110 11.72 2.61 -6.38
N ALA A 111 11.46 1.30 -6.30
CA ALA A 111 10.22 0.73 -5.78
C ALA A 111 10.25 0.51 -4.26
N ARG A 112 11.42 0.68 -3.63
CA ARG A 112 11.57 0.50 -2.19
C ARG A 112 10.68 1.48 -1.42
N PRO A 113 9.80 0.98 -0.50
CA PRO A 113 9.02 1.86 0.35
C PRO A 113 9.91 2.78 1.20
N SER A 114 9.47 4.00 1.41
CA SER A 114 10.14 4.95 2.33
C SER A 114 10.06 4.48 3.78
N ARG A 115 8.96 3.80 4.13
CA ARG A 115 8.71 3.19 5.44
C ARG A 115 7.85 1.94 5.30
N VAL A 116 8.05 1.01 6.24
CA VAL A 116 7.17 -0.14 6.46
C VAL A 116 6.61 -0.06 7.87
N HIS A 117 5.31 0.13 7.99
CA HIS A 117 4.59 0.19 9.26
C HIS A 117 3.98 -1.17 9.57
N PHE A 118 4.15 -1.66 10.78
CA PHE A 118 3.51 -2.89 11.25
C PHE A 118 2.20 -2.54 11.95
N VAL A 119 1.11 -3.17 11.50
CA VAL A 119 -0.25 -2.95 12.00
C VAL A 119 -0.93 -4.28 12.27
N ALA A 120 -1.92 -4.31 13.17
CA ALA A 120 -2.63 -5.55 13.48
C ALA A 120 -3.67 -5.91 12.42
N VAL A 121 -4.27 -4.90 11.76
CA VAL A 121 -5.30 -5.10 10.75
C VAL A 121 -5.23 -3.99 9.70
N LEU A 122 -5.53 -4.31 8.45
CA LEU A 122 -5.65 -3.34 7.36
C LEU A 122 -7.09 -2.85 7.21
N PRO A 123 -7.30 -1.54 6.94
CA PRO A 123 -8.63 -1.00 6.69
C PRO A 123 -9.26 -1.62 5.44
N LYS A 124 -10.36 -2.32 5.62
CA LYS A 124 -11.13 -3.00 4.56
C LYS A 124 -12.61 -2.65 4.66
N THR A 125 -13.31 -2.78 3.54
CA THR A 125 -14.77 -2.81 3.52
C THR A 125 -15.27 -4.14 4.06
N ARG A 126 -16.56 -4.23 4.42
CA ARG A 126 -17.22 -5.50 4.81
C ARG A 126 -17.14 -6.59 3.72
N SER A 127 -16.93 -6.22 2.46
CA SER A 127 -16.68 -7.16 1.36
C SER A 127 -15.21 -7.54 1.18
N GLY A 128 -14.32 -7.13 2.09
CA GLY A 128 -12.88 -7.43 2.07
C GLY A 128 -12.04 -6.53 1.15
N LYS A 129 -12.62 -5.50 0.55
CA LYS A 129 -11.87 -4.57 -0.33
C LYS A 129 -11.03 -3.61 0.51
N LEU A 130 -9.73 -3.54 0.23
CA LEU A 130 -8.78 -2.64 0.87
C LEU A 130 -9.11 -1.16 0.57
N LEU A 131 -9.13 -0.33 1.60
CA LEU A 131 -9.46 1.11 1.52
C LEU A 131 -8.19 1.95 1.34
N ARG A 132 -7.44 1.74 0.23
CA ARG A 132 -6.16 2.44 -0.04
C ARG A 132 -6.29 3.96 0.01
N ARG A 133 -7.38 4.52 -0.55
CA ARG A 133 -7.61 5.97 -0.55
C ARG A 133 -7.76 6.53 0.86
N ALA A 134 -8.42 5.80 1.75
CA ALA A 134 -8.56 6.20 3.15
C ALA A 134 -7.21 6.13 3.89
N ILE A 135 -6.42 5.07 3.64
CA ILE A 135 -5.04 4.94 4.17
C ILE A 135 -4.20 6.13 3.72
N GLN A 136 -4.17 6.41 2.40
CA GLN A 136 -3.41 7.53 1.84
C GLN A 136 -3.83 8.88 2.45
N ALA A 137 -5.15 9.13 2.55
CA ALA A 137 -5.66 10.37 3.13
C ALA A 137 -5.19 10.56 4.57
N VAL A 138 -5.23 9.50 5.38
CA VAL A 138 -4.73 9.52 6.77
C VAL A 138 -3.24 9.81 6.82
N CYS A 139 -2.42 9.20 5.95
CA CYS A 139 -0.97 9.45 5.87
C CYS A 139 -0.65 10.91 5.50
N GLU A 140 -1.48 11.53 4.70
CA GLU A 140 -1.33 12.92 4.25
C GLU A 140 -2.05 13.94 5.16
N GLY A 141 -2.61 13.49 6.29
CA GLY A 141 -3.35 14.36 7.22
C GLY A 141 -4.67 14.92 6.65
N ARG A 142 -5.20 14.27 5.62
CA ARG A 142 -6.47 14.63 4.97
C ARG A 142 -7.64 13.84 5.55
N ASP A 143 -8.85 14.31 5.29
CA ASP A 143 -10.06 13.56 5.61
C ASP A 143 -10.11 12.26 4.80
N ALA A 144 -10.37 11.15 5.48
CA ALA A 144 -10.48 9.82 4.88
C ALA A 144 -11.75 9.63 4.01
N GLY A 145 -12.69 10.58 4.05
CA GLY A 145 -13.93 10.56 3.30
C GLY A 145 -14.99 9.64 3.90
N ASP A 146 -15.87 9.12 3.05
CA ASP A 146 -16.95 8.22 3.46
C ASP A 146 -16.43 6.85 3.91
N LEU A 147 -16.62 6.54 5.19
CA LEU A 147 -16.20 5.31 5.85
C LEU A 147 -17.38 4.39 6.21
N THR A 148 -18.59 4.64 5.69
CA THR A 148 -19.80 3.85 6.04
C THR A 148 -19.67 2.37 5.72
N THR A 149 -18.81 2.00 4.78
CA THR A 149 -18.57 0.61 4.37
C THR A 149 -17.41 -0.06 5.08
N ILE A 150 -16.69 0.65 5.95
CA ILE A 150 -15.54 0.08 6.68
C ILE A 150 -16.00 -1.02 7.62
N GLU A 151 -15.25 -2.12 7.66
CA GLU A 151 -15.53 -3.24 8.57
C GLU A 151 -15.16 -2.88 10.01
N ASP A 152 -13.95 -2.37 10.21
CA ASP A 152 -13.42 -1.98 11.52
C ASP A 152 -12.80 -0.56 11.45
N PRO A 153 -13.47 0.45 12.04
CA PRO A 153 -12.95 1.82 12.08
C PRO A 153 -11.61 1.94 12.84
N SER A 154 -11.32 1.04 13.79
CA SER A 154 -10.07 1.07 14.57
C SER A 154 -8.84 0.83 13.68
N ALA A 155 -9.00 0.16 12.54
CA ALA A 155 -7.93 -0.08 11.58
C ALA A 155 -7.33 1.22 11.03
N LEU A 156 -8.16 2.24 10.75
CA LEU A 156 -7.67 3.55 10.33
C LEU A 156 -6.99 4.33 11.46
N GLN A 157 -7.45 4.15 12.70
CA GLN A 157 -6.78 4.76 13.84
C GLN A 157 -5.37 4.20 14.04
N GLN A 158 -5.19 2.87 13.88
CA GLN A 158 -3.86 2.24 13.91
C GLN A 158 -2.92 2.80 12.83
N ILE A 159 -3.43 3.00 11.61
CA ILE A 159 -2.65 3.65 10.53
C ILE A 159 -2.19 5.04 10.99
N ARG A 160 -3.11 5.85 11.50
CA ARG A 160 -2.80 7.21 12.00
C ARG A 160 -1.73 7.18 13.08
N ASP A 161 -1.87 6.32 14.07
CA ASP A 161 -0.94 6.20 15.20
C ASP A 161 0.44 5.69 14.76
N SER A 162 0.50 4.90 13.69
CA SER A 162 1.77 4.38 13.15
C SER A 162 2.55 5.41 12.34
N VAL A 163 1.86 6.39 11.74
CA VAL A 163 2.46 7.42 10.85
C VAL A 163 2.84 8.68 11.63
N LEU A 164 2.07 9.02 12.67
CA LEU A 164 2.39 10.18 13.50
C LEU A 164 3.69 9.93 14.28
N PRO A 165 4.59 10.93 14.39
CA PRO A 165 5.76 10.81 15.25
C PRO A 165 5.28 10.55 16.69
N LYS A 166 5.76 9.48 17.29
CA LYS A 166 5.55 9.25 18.72
C LYS A 166 6.23 10.40 19.49
N PRO A 167 5.54 11.01 20.46
CA PRO A 167 6.09 12.10 21.27
C PRO A 167 7.35 11.70 22.03
#